data_e6f6ee746cc404b13a645e573eab8e51
#
_entry.id   e6f6ee746cc404b13a645e573eab8e51
#
_cell.length_a   1.000
_cell.length_b   1.000
_cell.length_c   1.000
_cell.angle_alpha   90.00
_cell.angle_beta   90.00
_cell.angle_gamma   90.00
#
_symmetry.space_group_name_H-M   'P 1'
#
loop_
_entity.id
_entity.type
_entity.pdbx_description
1 polymer ?
#
loop_
_entity_poly.entity_id
_entity_poly.type
_entity_poly.pdbx_seq_one_letter_code
_entity_poly.pdbx_strand_id
1 'polypeptide(L)'
;MKLSVLLWGIPQAMRAAAAVYPEYAARLKERNLVAQFRLRDRPVGRWIQLENGRIRTRAGIHPKPDLDIHFKNQAIAESFLTPPVDLLERIDAAKNFKIGLEGPDDLAVWFMATLT
;
A
#
# COMPACT_ATOMS: atom_id res chain seq x y z
N MET A 1 -13.31 -1.35 11.24
CA MET A 1 -14.13 -0.81 10.12
C MET A 1 -13.43 0.29 9.38
N LYS A 2 -12.90 1.28 10.07
CA LYS A 2 -12.17 2.38 9.43
C LYS A 2 -10.97 1.90 8.61
N LEU A 3 -10.21 0.93 9.11
CA LEU A 3 -9.07 0.38 8.38
C LEU A 3 -9.49 -0.27 7.07
N SER A 4 -10.59 -1.01 7.05
CA SER A 4 -11.11 -1.64 5.83
C SER A 4 -11.42 -0.61 4.76
N VAL A 5 -12.01 0.52 5.16
CA VAL A 5 -12.33 1.63 4.25
C VAL A 5 -11.05 2.27 3.72
N LEU A 6 -10.06 2.51 4.58
CA LEU A 6 -8.79 3.09 4.19
C LEU A 6 -8.04 2.19 3.19
N LEU A 7 -7.97 0.89 3.48
CA LEU A 7 -7.31 -0.07 2.60
C LEU A 7 -8.05 -0.20 1.26
N TRP A 8 -9.38 -0.21 1.30
CA TRP A 8 -10.18 -0.22 0.07
C TRP A 8 -9.96 1.04 -0.76
N GLY A 9 -9.82 2.17 -0.10
CA GLY A 9 -9.66 3.47 -0.75
C GLY A 9 -8.37 3.61 -1.56
N ILE A 10 -7.29 2.92 -1.18
CA ILE A 10 -6.01 3.02 -1.87
C ILE A 10 -6.13 2.62 -3.36
N PRO A 11 -6.61 1.42 -3.71
CA PRO A 11 -6.75 1.06 -5.12
C PRO A 11 -7.80 1.90 -5.86
N GLN A 12 -8.82 2.37 -5.17
CA GLN A 12 -9.82 3.25 -5.79
C GLN A 12 -9.20 4.60 -6.17
N ALA A 13 -8.38 5.17 -5.30
CA ALA A 13 -7.66 6.40 -5.58
C ALA A 13 -6.68 6.21 -6.75
N MET A 14 -5.99 5.08 -6.81
CA MET A 14 -5.09 4.74 -7.92
C MET A 14 -5.85 4.64 -9.25
N ARG A 15 -7.01 4.00 -9.25
CA ARG A 15 -7.86 3.89 -10.45
C ARG A 15 -8.34 5.26 -10.92
N ALA A 16 -8.79 6.09 -9.98
CA ALA A 16 -9.24 7.44 -10.29
C ALA A 16 -8.11 8.28 -10.89
N ALA A 17 -6.92 8.23 -10.30
CA ALA A 17 -5.75 8.94 -10.81
C ALA A 17 -5.36 8.46 -12.21
N ALA A 18 -5.38 7.14 -12.45
CA ALA A 18 -5.06 6.58 -13.76
C ALA A 18 -6.07 6.99 -14.83
N ALA A 19 -7.33 7.16 -14.46
CA ALA A 19 -8.37 7.60 -15.38
C ALA A 19 -8.23 9.08 -15.77
N VAL A 20 -7.72 9.92 -14.87
CA VAL A 20 -7.61 11.36 -15.08
C VAL A 20 -6.24 11.77 -15.61
N TYR A 21 -5.17 11.13 -15.14
CA TYR A 21 -3.79 11.51 -15.48
C TYR A 21 -3.12 10.44 -16.35
N PRO A 22 -2.95 10.68 -17.66
CA PRO A 22 -2.30 9.70 -18.55
C PRO A 22 -0.88 9.32 -18.13
N GLU A 23 -0.14 10.25 -17.54
CA GLU A 23 1.22 10.02 -17.06
C GLU A 23 1.24 9.01 -15.91
N TYR A 24 0.26 9.09 -15.01
CA TYR A 24 0.11 8.16 -13.91
C TYR A 24 -0.25 6.76 -14.44
N ALA A 25 -1.18 6.68 -15.38
CA ALA A 25 -1.55 5.42 -16.02
C ALA A 25 -0.35 4.76 -16.70
N ALA A 26 0.47 5.55 -17.42
CA ALA A 26 1.69 5.05 -18.06
C ALA A 26 2.70 4.54 -17.04
N ARG A 27 2.82 5.21 -15.89
CA ARG A 27 3.71 4.79 -14.80
C ARG A 27 3.30 3.43 -14.24
N LEU A 28 2.01 3.17 -14.06
CA LEU A 28 1.52 1.89 -13.55
C LEU A 28 1.85 0.72 -14.47
N LYS A 29 2.10 0.99 -15.75
CA LYS A 29 2.49 -0.05 -16.73
C LYS A 29 3.96 -0.43 -16.65
N GLU A 30 4.78 0.33 -15.95
CA GLU A 30 6.22 0.10 -15.89
C GLU A 30 6.59 -1.17 -15.14
N ARG A 31 5.79 -1.58 -14.16
CA ARG A 31 6.08 -2.74 -13.35
C ARG A 31 4.83 -3.53 -13.00
N ASN A 32 4.96 -4.85 -13.03
CA ASN A 32 3.95 -5.78 -12.56
C ASN A 32 4.35 -6.26 -11.16
N LEU A 33 3.42 -6.20 -10.21
CA LEU A 33 3.70 -6.61 -8.85
C LEU A 33 2.42 -6.86 -8.06
N VAL A 34 2.57 -7.54 -6.93
CA VAL A 34 1.55 -7.66 -5.89
C VAL A 34 2.07 -6.96 -4.64
N ALA A 35 1.40 -5.90 -4.22
CA ALA A 35 1.70 -5.21 -2.97
C ALA A 35 0.63 -5.52 -1.95
N GLN A 36 1.04 -5.81 -0.73
CA GLN A 36 0.13 -6.17 0.35
C GLN A 36 0.27 -5.22 1.52
N PHE A 37 -0.87 -4.82 2.09
CA PHE A 37 -0.96 -4.11 3.36
C PHE A 37 -1.61 -5.04 4.36
N ARG A 38 -0.97 -5.29 5.51
CA ARG A 38 -1.52 -6.20 6.52
C ARG A 38 -1.18 -5.79 7.94
N LEU A 39 -1.93 -6.35 8.88
CA LEU A 39 -1.62 -6.25 10.30
C LEU A 39 -0.77 -7.46 10.71
N ARG A 40 0.11 -7.28 11.70
CA ARG A 40 0.91 -8.39 12.25
C ARG A 40 0.17 -9.17 13.32
N ASP A 41 -0.73 -8.51 14.03
CA ASP A 41 -1.43 -9.09 15.18
C ASP A 41 -2.72 -9.81 14.82
N ARG A 42 -3.18 -9.69 13.57
CA ARG A 42 -4.42 -10.32 13.08
C ARG A 42 -4.29 -10.64 11.60
N PRO A 43 -5.04 -11.64 11.09
CA PRO A 43 -5.06 -11.97 9.67
C PRO A 43 -5.96 -11.00 8.89
N VAL A 44 -5.65 -9.71 8.98
CA VAL A 44 -6.38 -8.64 8.29
C VAL A 44 -5.44 -7.93 7.34
N GLY A 45 -5.87 -7.75 6.11
CA GLY A 45 -5.08 -7.05 5.11
C GLY A 45 -5.83 -6.90 3.80
N ARG A 46 -5.14 -6.32 2.83
CA ARG A 46 -5.60 -6.20 1.45
C ARG A 46 -4.40 -6.18 0.54
N TRP A 47 -4.50 -6.86 -0.59
CA TRP A 47 -3.44 -6.79 -1.58
C TRP A 47 -3.93 -6.08 -2.84
N ILE A 48 -2.97 -5.49 -3.55
CA ILE A 48 -3.19 -4.78 -4.81
C ILE A 48 -2.24 -5.37 -5.83
N GLN A 49 -2.79 -5.87 -6.93
CA GLN A 49 -2.00 -6.39 -8.03
C GLN A 49 -1.99 -5.40 -9.18
N LEU A 50 -0.79 -5.06 -9.63
CA LEU A 50 -0.59 -4.28 -10.85
C LEU A 50 -0.12 -5.23 -11.94
N GLU A 51 -0.88 -5.28 -13.04
CA GLU A 51 -0.56 -6.12 -14.19
C GLU A 51 -0.89 -5.36 -15.47
N ASN A 52 0.15 -4.99 -16.23
CA ASN A 52 0.00 -4.20 -17.45
C ASN A 52 -0.83 -2.94 -17.27
N GLY A 53 -0.67 -2.28 -16.13
CA GLY A 53 -1.41 -1.08 -15.77
C GLY A 53 -2.80 -1.33 -15.18
N ARG A 54 -3.25 -2.57 -15.14
CA ARG A 54 -4.53 -2.92 -14.53
C ARG A 54 -4.37 -3.10 -13.04
N ILE A 55 -5.34 -2.61 -12.29
CA ILE A 55 -5.37 -2.69 -10.84
C ILE A 55 -6.40 -3.72 -10.42
N ARG A 56 -5.96 -4.77 -9.74
CA ARG A 56 -6.81 -5.75 -9.09
C ARG A 56 -6.59 -5.67 -7.60
N THR A 57 -7.63 -5.86 -6.83
CA THR A 57 -7.53 -5.81 -5.37
C THR A 57 -8.49 -6.78 -4.72
N ARG A 58 -8.10 -7.28 -3.56
CA ARG A 58 -8.94 -8.17 -2.76
C ARG A 58 -8.58 -8.01 -1.28
N ALA A 59 -9.61 -8.08 -0.43
CA ALA A 59 -9.39 -8.18 1.01
C ALA A 59 -8.83 -9.56 1.36
N GLY A 60 -7.93 -9.62 2.33
CA GLY A 60 -7.30 -10.84 2.80
C GLY A 60 -5.80 -10.83 2.65
N ILE A 61 -5.19 -11.99 2.92
CA ILE A 61 -3.74 -12.16 2.91
C ILE A 61 -3.34 -12.94 1.66
N HIS A 62 -2.44 -12.35 0.87
CA HIS A 62 -1.88 -13.00 -0.31
C HIS A 62 -0.72 -13.89 0.11
N PRO A 63 -0.60 -15.13 -0.43
CA PRO A 63 0.46 -16.05 -0.01
C PRO A 63 1.87 -15.64 -0.45
N LYS A 64 1.99 -14.89 -1.56
CA LYS A 64 3.29 -14.49 -2.11
C LYS A 64 3.28 -13.07 -2.66
N PRO A 65 3.17 -12.05 -1.81
CA PRO A 65 3.27 -10.68 -2.29
C PRO A 65 4.72 -10.35 -2.67
N ASP A 66 4.88 -9.49 -3.67
CA ASP A 66 6.20 -8.96 -4.02
C ASP A 66 6.65 -7.89 -3.02
N LEU A 67 5.69 -7.12 -2.52
CA LEU A 67 5.90 -6.16 -1.44
C LEU A 67 4.93 -6.47 -0.31
N ASP A 68 5.43 -6.50 0.91
CA ASP A 68 4.62 -6.74 2.10
C ASP A 68 4.81 -5.56 3.05
N ILE A 69 3.80 -4.72 3.13
CA ILE A 69 3.77 -3.56 4.02
C ILE A 69 2.93 -3.96 5.23
N HIS A 70 3.57 -4.03 6.39
CA HIS A 70 2.88 -4.52 7.58
C HIS A 70 2.95 -3.55 8.73
N PHE A 71 1.91 -3.53 9.53
CA PHE A 71 1.74 -2.64 10.67
C PHE A 71 1.62 -3.46 11.94
N LYS A 72 2.15 -2.94 13.03
CA LYS A 72 2.11 -3.60 14.32
C LYS A 72 0.67 -3.93 14.74
N ASN A 73 -0.25 -2.97 14.57
CA ASN A 73 -1.65 -3.13 14.93
C ASN A 73 -2.53 -2.17 14.11
N GLN A 74 -3.84 -2.26 14.30
CA GLN A 74 -4.83 -1.46 13.59
C GLN A 74 -4.67 0.04 13.84
N ALA A 75 -4.39 0.46 15.07
CA ALA A 75 -4.25 1.88 15.40
C ALA A 75 -3.11 2.52 14.61
N ILE A 76 -1.98 1.83 14.50
CA ILE A 76 -0.82 2.32 13.74
C ILE A 76 -1.13 2.37 12.25
N ALA A 77 -1.80 1.33 11.72
CA ALA A 77 -2.19 1.31 10.32
C ALA A 77 -3.13 2.46 9.98
N GLU A 78 -4.14 2.71 10.79
CA GLU A 78 -5.09 3.80 10.58
C GLU A 78 -4.40 5.17 10.65
N SER A 79 -3.51 5.36 11.59
CA SER A 79 -2.73 6.60 11.71
C SER A 79 -1.86 6.85 10.48
N PHE A 80 -1.19 5.81 10.00
CA PHE A 80 -0.32 5.90 8.81
C PHE A 80 -1.11 6.21 7.54
N LEU A 81 -2.29 5.61 7.38
CA LEU A 81 -3.07 5.70 6.15
C LEU A 81 -4.05 6.87 6.12
N THR A 82 -4.31 7.52 7.25
CA THR A 82 -5.25 8.64 7.32
C THR A 82 -4.54 9.96 6.96
N PRO A 83 -4.98 10.67 5.93
CA PRO A 83 -4.41 11.99 5.61
C PRO A 83 -4.90 13.06 6.59
N PRO A 84 -4.13 14.15 6.81
CA PRO A 84 -2.79 14.35 6.28
C PRO A 84 -1.76 13.48 6.99
N VAL A 85 -0.75 13.04 6.26
CA VAL A 85 0.26 12.16 6.82
C VAL A 85 1.46 12.96 7.30
N ASP A 86 1.79 12.79 8.58
CA ASP A 86 2.96 13.44 9.18
C ASP A 86 4.21 12.61 8.87
N LEU A 87 5.14 13.23 8.13
CA LEU A 87 6.39 12.57 7.76
C LEU A 87 7.24 12.19 8.97
N LEU A 88 7.27 13.03 9.99
CA LEU A 88 8.02 12.75 11.22
C LEU A 88 7.43 11.55 11.95
N GLU A 89 6.12 11.45 11.99
CA GLU A 89 5.42 10.33 12.59
C GLU A 89 5.73 9.03 11.84
N ARG A 90 5.80 9.08 10.50
CA ARG A 90 6.17 7.92 9.67
C ARG A 90 7.59 7.45 9.97
N ILE A 91 8.53 8.39 10.08
CA ILE A 91 9.93 8.08 10.40
C ILE A 91 10.03 7.45 11.78
N ASP A 92 9.33 8.00 12.77
CA ASP A 92 9.31 7.46 14.13
C ASP A 92 8.74 6.04 14.16
N ALA A 93 7.63 5.82 13.46
CA ALA A 93 7.00 4.51 13.39
C ALA A 93 7.94 3.46 12.77
N ALA A 94 8.69 3.83 11.74
CA ALA A 94 9.65 2.94 11.09
C ALA A 94 10.82 2.62 12.05
N LYS A 95 11.35 3.61 12.75
CA LYS A 95 12.44 3.42 13.72
C LYS A 95 12.04 2.50 14.86
N ASN A 96 10.79 2.53 15.28
CA ASN A 96 10.27 1.72 16.38
C ASN A 96 9.68 0.39 15.91
N PHE A 97 9.92 0.00 14.67
CA PHE A 97 9.43 -1.27 14.07
C PHE A 97 7.90 -1.42 14.13
N LYS A 98 7.17 -0.30 14.20
CA LYS A 98 5.71 -0.30 14.17
C LYS A 98 5.17 -0.53 12.76
N ILE A 99 6.00 -0.19 11.75
CA ILE A 99 5.72 -0.38 10.34
C ILE A 99 6.92 -1.09 9.75
N GLY A 100 6.67 -2.11 8.94
CA GLY A 100 7.72 -2.81 8.22
C GLY A 100 7.38 -2.90 6.74
N LEU A 101 8.40 -3.06 5.92
CA LEU A 101 8.26 -3.25 4.49
C LEU A 101 9.27 -4.30 4.05
N GLU A 102 8.76 -5.37 3.43
CA GLU A 102 9.59 -6.44 2.90
C GLU A 102 9.42 -6.52 1.39
N GLY A 103 10.54 -6.71 0.69
CA GLY A 103 10.59 -6.82 -0.76
C GLY A 103 11.82 -6.11 -1.33
N PRO A 104 12.02 -6.19 -2.66
CA PRO A 104 13.13 -5.50 -3.32
C PRO A 104 13.07 -3.99 -3.10
N ASP A 105 14.20 -3.38 -2.74
CA ASP A 105 14.26 -1.94 -2.40
C ASP A 105 13.80 -1.05 -3.56
N ASP A 106 14.24 -1.33 -4.78
CA ASP A 106 13.88 -0.55 -5.96
C ASP A 106 12.38 -0.62 -6.24
N LEU A 107 11.79 -1.79 -6.08
CA LEU A 107 10.35 -1.99 -6.25
C LEU A 107 9.56 -1.27 -5.16
N ALA A 108 10.03 -1.32 -3.93
CA ALA A 108 9.42 -0.62 -2.80
C ALA A 108 9.41 0.88 -3.02
N VAL A 109 10.53 1.46 -3.41
CA VAL A 109 10.64 2.90 -3.70
C VAL A 109 9.69 3.28 -4.83
N TRP A 110 9.67 2.50 -5.91
CA TRP A 110 8.78 2.76 -7.03
C TRP A 110 7.30 2.75 -6.61
N PHE A 111 6.90 1.72 -5.86
CA PHE A 111 5.50 1.58 -5.43
C PHE A 111 5.09 2.69 -4.47
N MET A 112 5.91 3.01 -3.48
CA MET A 112 5.59 4.07 -2.52
C MET A 112 5.47 5.43 -3.22
N ALA A 113 6.26 5.68 -4.27
CA ALA A 113 6.14 6.89 -5.06
C ALA A 113 4.81 6.97 -5.81
N THR A 114 4.19 5.84 -6.18
CA THR A 114 2.88 5.84 -6.83
C THR A 114 1.73 6.19 -5.87
N LEU A 115 1.96 6.12 -4.56
CA LEU A 115 0.96 6.44 -3.54
C LEU A 115 1.01 7.91 -3.09
N THR A 116 1.96 8.67 -3.58
CA THR A 116 2.12 10.10 -3.26
C THR A 116 1.95 10.95 -4.53
#